data_7d540c5f8635ec52af6903bcde2bfc0e
#
_entry.id   7d540c5f8635ec52af6903bcde2bfc0e
#
_cell.length_a   1.000
_cell.length_b   1.000
_cell.length_c   1.000
_cell.angle_alpha   90.00
_cell.angle_beta   90.00
_cell.angle_gamma   90.00
#
_symmetry.space_group_name_H-M   'P 1'
#
loop_
_entity.id
_entity.type
_entity.pdbx_description
1 polymer ?
#
loop_
_entity_poly.entity_id
_entity_poly.type
_entity_poly.pdbx_seq_one_letter_code
_entity_poly.pdbx_strand_id
1 'polypeptide(L)'
;MRHYEIILLIHPDQSEQVPAMLERYKGMITAGGGAIHRVEDWGRRQLAYMINKLAKAHYICLNIEANQDVMTELEHAFKFNDAVLRHLTVSRKKARSEEHTSELQSH
;
A
#
# COMPACT_ATOMS: atom_id res chain seq x y z
N MET A 1 -2.20 9.08 16.39
CA MET A 1 -2.04 8.45 15.08
C MET A 1 -1.58 7.03 15.22
N ARG A 2 -1.88 6.21 14.22
CA ARG A 2 -1.51 4.82 14.23
C ARG A 2 -0.57 4.51 13.10
N HIS A 3 0.17 3.44 13.28
CA HIS A 3 1.09 2.95 12.25
C HIS A 3 0.39 1.89 11.41
N TYR A 4 0.56 1.97 10.11
CA TYR A 4 -0.06 1.05 9.17
C TYR A 4 0.96 0.57 8.16
N GLU A 5 0.77 -0.65 7.74
CA GLU A 5 1.50 -1.19 6.61
C GLU A 5 0.48 -1.47 5.51
N ILE A 6 0.73 -0.94 4.34
CA ILE A 6 -0.21 -1.05 3.22
C ILE A 6 0.49 -1.75 2.07
N ILE A 7 -0.15 -2.77 1.53
CA ILE A 7 0.35 -3.46 0.35
C ILE A 7 -0.63 -3.21 -0.78
N LEU A 8 -0.12 -2.68 -1.87
CA LEU A 8 -0.92 -2.39 -3.06
C LEU A 8 -0.50 -3.33 -4.18
N LEU A 9 -1.49 -3.91 -4.84
CA LEU A 9 -1.27 -4.71 -6.04
C LEU A 9 -1.82 -3.90 -7.20
N ILE A 10 -0.92 -3.43 -8.05
CA ILE A 10 -1.23 -2.53 -9.15
C ILE A 10 -1.25 -3.33 -10.44
N HIS A 11 -2.19 -3.02 -11.32
CA HIS A 11 -2.27 -3.65 -12.63
C HIS A 11 -0.92 -3.51 -13.33
N PRO A 12 -0.34 -4.60 -13.85
CA PRO A 12 1.02 -4.53 -14.41
C PRO A 12 1.14 -3.57 -15.58
N ASP A 13 0.08 -3.39 -16.35
CA ASP A 13 0.10 -2.45 -17.47
C ASP A 13 0.07 -1.01 -17.01
N GLN A 14 -0.22 -0.76 -15.75
CA GLN A 14 -0.28 0.58 -15.17
C GLN A 14 0.95 0.90 -14.33
N SER A 15 2.01 0.14 -14.49
CA SER A 15 3.23 0.36 -13.70
C SER A 15 3.80 1.76 -13.90
N GLU A 16 3.61 2.36 -15.06
CA GLU A 16 4.11 3.70 -15.33
C GLU A 16 3.44 4.75 -14.47
N GLN A 17 2.24 4.47 -13.99
CA GLN A 17 1.50 5.42 -13.15
C GLN A 17 1.89 5.35 -11.68
N VAL A 18 2.68 4.34 -11.29
CA VAL A 18 3.02 4.14 -9.89
C VAL A 18 3.68 5.36 -9.26
N PRO A 19 4.68 6.01 -9.89
CA PRO A 19 5.29 7.18 -9.25
C PRO A 19 4.29 8.30 -8.97
N ALA A 20 3.40 8.58 -9.91
CA ALA A 20 2.40 9.62 -9.73
C ALA A 20 1.38 9.23 -8.65
N MET A 21 0.99 7.96 -8.61
CA MET A 21 0.08 7.47 -7.59
C MET A 21 0.69 7.62 -6.20
N LEU A 22 1.96 7.25 -6.07
CA LEU A 22 2.63 7.33 -4.78
C LEU A 22 2.75 8.77 -4.30
N GLU A 23 3.07 9.71 -5.21
CA GLU A 23 3.14 11.12 -4.85
C GLU A 23 1.79 11.62 -4.36
N ARG A 24 0.72 11.20 -5.00
CA ARG A 24 -0.61 11.59 -4.59
C ARG A 24 -0.94 11.07 -3.19
N TYR A 25 -0.64 9.80 -2.94
CA TYR A 25 -0.93 9.21 -1.63
C TYR A 25 -0.07 9.83 -0.54
N LYS A 26 1.20 10.10 -0.84
CA LYS A 26 2.07 10.80 0.11
C LYS A 26 1.51 12.17 0.46
N GLY A 27 1.01 12.89 -0.54
CA GLY A 27 0.40 14.19 -0.31
C GLY A 27 -0.80 14.11 0.61
N MET A 28 -1.65 13.10 0.42
CA MET A 28 -2.81 12.91 1.28
C MET A 28 -2.38 12.63 2.72
N ILE A 29 -1.38 11.81 2.91
CA ILE A 29 -0.91 11.44 4.24
C ILE A 29 -0.30 12.65 4.95
N THR A 30 0.57 13.37 4.27
CA THR A 30 1.23 14.52 4.90
C THR A 30 0.26 15.67 5.13
N ALA A 31 -0.67 15.88 4.22
CA ALA A 31 -1.69 16.91 4.40
C ALA A 31 -2.55 16.67 5.64
N GLY A 32 -2.75 15.41 5.99
CA GLY A 32 -3.49 15.04 7.18
C GLY A 32 -2.65 14.98 8.44
N GLY A 33 -1.40 15.42 8.37
CA GLY A 33 -0.51 15.42 9.52
C GLY A 33 0.21 14.11 9.77
N GLY A 34 0.11 13.18 8.84
CA GLY A 34 0.78 11.88 8.97
C GLY A 34 2.19 11.91 8.42
N ALA A 35 2.81 10.75 8.43
CA ALA A 35 4.20 10.60 7.96
C ALA A 35 4.34 9.30 7.20
N ILE A 36 5.26 9.30 6.25
CA ILE A 36 5.61 8.11 5.51
C ILE A 36 6.98 7.66 6.01
N HIS A 37 7.02 6.44 6.55
CA HIS A 37 8.26 5.92 7.11
C HIS A 37 9.03 5.11 6.09
N ARG A 38 8.33 4.47 5.15
CA ARG A 38 8.99 3.59 4.21
C ARG A 38 8.12 3.38 2.99
N VAL A 39 8.75 3.37 1.83
CA VAL A 39 8.10 3.05 0.57
C VAL A 39 8.98 2.03 -0.13
N GLU A 40 8.40 0.88 -0.47
CA GLU A 40 9.13 -0.16 -1.19
C GLU A 40 8.38 -0.49 -2.46
N ASP A 41 9.09 -0.47 -3.56
CA ASP A 41 8.56 -0.87 -4.86
C ASP A 41 9.18 -2.23 -5.17
N TRP A 42 8.34 -3.27 -5.10
CA TRP A 42 8.81 -4.63 -5.30
C TRP A 42 8.77 -5.05 -6.78
N GLY A 43 8.25 -4.18 -7.63
CA GLY A 43 8.15 -4.49 -9.05
C GLY A 43 7.04 -5.49 -9.35
N ARG A 44 7.07 -5.99 -10.58
CA ARG A 44 6.06 -6.97 -11.00
C ARG A 44 6.42 -8.34 -10.47
N ARG A 45 5.43 -8.97 -9.84
CA ARG A 45 5.62 -10.28 -9.26
C ARG A 45 4.45 -11.18 -9.63
N GLN A 46 4.71 -12.46 -9.68
CA GLN A 46 3.68 -13.42 -9.97
C GLN A 46 2.74 -13.57 -8.78
N LEU A 47 1.45 -13.63 -9.07
CA LEU A 47 0.42 -13.78 -8.06
C LEU A 47 0.26 -15.26 -7.73
N ALA A 48 -0.09 -15.53 -6.47
CA ALA A 48 -0.42 -16.90 -6.06
C ALA A 48 -1.70 -17.35 -6.74
N TYR A 49 -2.63 -16.42 -6.94
CA TYR A 49 -3.89 -16.67 -7.63
C TYR A 49 -4.09 -15.57 -8.66
N MET A 50 -4.73 -15.90 -9.77
CA MET A 50 -5.05 -14.89 -10.77
C MET A 50 -6.08 -13.92 -10.21
N ILE A 51 -5.90 -12.65 -10.50
CA ILE A 51 -6.85 -11.59 -10.18
C ILE A 51 -7.27 -10.98 -11.50
N ASN A 52 -8.59 -11.01 -11.80
CA ASN A 52 -9.12 -10.48 -13.04
C ASN A 52 -8.35 -11.01 -14.26
N LYS A 53 -8.06 -12.31 -14.24
CA LYS A 53 -7.34 -13.02 -15.30
C LYS A 53 -5.89 -12.58 -15.44
N LEU A 54 -5.36 -11.87 -14.46
CA LEU A 54 -3.97 -11.44 -14.45
C LEU A 54 -3.16 -12.35 -13.55
N ALA A 55 -2.02 -12.81 -14.06
CA ALA A 55 -1.13 -13.68 -13.29
C ALA A 55 -0.06 -12.89 -12.54
N LYS A 56 0.12 -11.61 -12.86
CA LYS A 56 1.14 -10.76 -12.26
C LYS A 56 0.55 -9.45 -11.81
N ALA A 57 1.20 -8.81 -10.87
CA ALA A 57 0.84 -7.48 -10.40
C ALA A 57 2.11 -6.74 -9.98
N HIS A 58 2.02 -5.42 -9.97
CA HIS A 58 3.10 -4.57 -9.48
C HIS A 58 2.86 -4.34 -7.99
N TYR A 59 3.79 -4.78 -7.15
CA TYR A 59 3.65 -4.73 -5.69
C TYR A 59 4.31 -3.48 -5.13
N ILE A 60 3.57 -2.76 -4.30
CA ILE A 60 4.07 -1.61 -3.57
C ILE A 60 3.79 -1.83 -2.10
N CYS A 61 4.76 -1.56 -1.25
CA CYS A 61 4.59 -1.66 0.20
C CYS A 61 4.86 -0.30 0.83
N LEU A 62 3.94 0.16 1.66
CA LEU A 62 4.04 1.45 2.33
C LEU A 62 3.98 1.23 3.83
N ASN A 63 4.88 1.86 4.57
CA ASN A 63 4.78 1.95 6.03
C ASN A 63 4.54 3.41 6.39
N ILE A 64 3.40 3.68 6.99
CA ILE A 64 2.98 5.05 7.23
C ILE A 64 2.43 5.21 8.64
N GLU A 65 2.31 6.45 9.03
CA GLU A 65 1.64 6.83 10.26
C GLU A 65 0.56 7.82 9.90
N ALA A 66 -0.68 7.55 10.31
CA ALA A 66 -1.80 8.39 9.91
C ALA A 66 -2.95 8.23 10.89
N ASN A 67 -3.89 9.19 10.87
CA ASN A 67 -5.09 9.06 11.66
C ASN A 67 -6.18 8.35 10.85
N GLN A 68 -7.29 8.07 11.51
CA GLN A 68 -8.36 7.30 10.89
C GLN A 68 -8.97 8.02 9.69
N ASP A 69 -9.07 9.33 9.75
CA ASP A 69 -9.66 10.10 8.65
C ASP A 69 -8.83 9.96 7.39
N VAL A 70 -7.51 10.05 7.54
CA VAL A 70 -6.61 9.88 6.40
C VAL A 70 -6.72 8.47 5.85
N MET A 71 -6.78 7.47 6.73
CA MET A 71 -6.89 6.09 6.28
C MET A 71 -8.18 5.84 5.52
N THR A 72 -9.27 6.44 5.96
CA THR A 72 -10.54 6.32 5.26
C THR A 72 -10.42 6.90 3.85
N GLU A 73 -9.79 8.06 3.73
CA GLU A 73 -9.61 8.69 2.42
C GLU A 73 -8.69 7.86 1.52
N LEU A 74 -7.62 7.32 2.09
CA LEU A 74 -6.70 6.50 1.30
C LEU A 74 -7.39 5.26 0.78
N GLU A 75 -8.12 4.56 1.64
CA GLU A 75 -8.78 3.35 1.22
C GLU A 75 -9.84 3.62 0.16
N HIS A 76 -10.50 4.75 0.28
CA HIS A 76 -11.46 5.19 -0.71
C HIS A 76 -10.74 5.44 -2.05
N ALA A 77 -9.59 6.10 -2.01
CA ALA A 77 -8.81 6.37 -3.21
C ALA A 77 -8.34 5.06 -3.87
N PHE A 78 -7.88 4.09 -3.06
CA PHE A 78 -7.48 2.79 -3.61
C PHE A 78 -8.67 2.11 -4.28
N LYS A 79 -9.81 2.13 -3.62
CA LYS A 79 -10.99 1.42 -4.12
C LYS A 79 -11.47 1.97 -5.46
N PHE A 80 -11.34 3.27 -5.65
CA PHE A 80 -11.85 3.90 -6.86
C PHE A 80 -10.78 4.12 -7.92
N ASN A 81 -9.59 3.57 -7.73
CA ASN A 81 -8.54 3.63 -8.73
C ASN A 81 -8.49 2.30 -9.47
N ASP A 82 -8.82 2.33 -10.75
CA ASP A 82 -8.89 1.11 -11.55
C ASP A 82 -7.54 0.41 -11.66
N ALA A 83 -6.46 1.13 -11.47
CA ALA A 83 -5.13 0.53 -11.52
C ALA A 83 -4.83 -0.31 -10.28
N VAL A 84 -5.53 -0.07 -9.17
CA VAL A 84 -5.31 -0.82 -7.94
C VAL A 84 -6.20 -2.06 -7.97
N LEU A 85 -5.59 -3.22 -8.14
CA LEU A 85 -6.32 -4.48 -8.17
C LEU A 85 -6.78 -4.89 -6.79
N ARG A 86 -5.88 -4.74 -5.83
CA ARG A 86 -6.16 -5.07 -4.43
C ARG A 86 -5.31 -4.23 -3.52
N HIS A 87 -5.79 -4.05 -2.30
CA HIS A 87 -5.01 -3.39 -1.28
C HIS A 87 -5.23 -4.11 0.04
N LEU A 88 -4.19 -4.14 0.85
CA LEU A 88 -4.24 -4.76 2.16
C LEU A 88 -3.64 -3.78 3.15
N THR A 89 -4.36 -3.48 4.22
CA THR A 89 -3.91 -2.56 5.25
C THR A 89 -3.83 -3.30 6.57
N VAL A 90 -2.65 -3.24 7.19
CA VAL A 90 -2.42 -3.87 8.48
C VAL A 90 -2.06 -2.79 9.48
N SER A 91 -2.80 -2.74 10.59
CA SER A 91 -2.51 -1.80 11.65
C SER A 91 -1.35 -2.33 12.49
N ARG A 92 -0.46 -1.42 12.89
CA ARG A 92 0.67 -1.79 13.73
C ARG A 92 0.75 -0.85 14.92
N LYS A 93 1.34 -1.32 16.00
CA LYS A 93 1.42 -0.52 17.20
C LYS A 93 2.45 0.58 17.09
N LYS A 94 3.49 0.36 16.29
CA LYS A 94 4.52 1.36 16.12
C LYS A 94 5.19 1.15 14.77
N ALA A 95 6.09 2.05 14.42
CA ALA A 95 6.80 1.96 13.16
C ALA A 95 7.44 0.58 13.05
N ARG A 96 7.58 0.14 11.80
CA ARG A 96 8.07 -1.19 11.52
C ARG A 96 9.32 -1.54 12.32
N SER A 97 9.31 -2.70 12.90
CA SER A 97 10.48 -3.23 13.53
C SER A 97 10.66 -4.68 13.11
N GLU A 98 11.85 -5.20 13.34
CA GLU A 98 12.22 -6.48 12.78
C GLU A 98 11.42 -7.65 13.36
N GLU A 99 10.98 -7.57 14.59
CA GLU A 99 10.29 -8.70 15.18
C GLU A 99 8.90 -8.92 14.61
N HIS A 100 8.40 -7.98 13.87
CA HIS A 100 7.06 -8.11 13.29
C HIS A 100 7.04 -8.78 11.94
N THR A 101 8.22 -9.05 11.40
CA THR A 101 8.30 -9.67 10.10
C THR A 101 7.68 -11.07 10.11
N SER A 102 7.91 -11.81 11.17
CA SER A 102 7.39 -13.16 11.25
C SER A 102 5.86 -13.19 11.30
N GLU A 103 5.25 -12.18 11.86
CA GLU A 103 3.80 -12.11 11.90
C GLU A 103 3.20 -11.98 10.53
N LEU A 104 3.82 -11.15 9.70
CA LEU A 104 3.35 -11.00 8.34
C LEU A 104 3.50 -12.29 7.56
N GLN A 105 4.57 -13.01 7.80
CA GLN A 105 4.84 -14.23 7.05
C GLN A 105 3.93 -15.37 7.45
N SER A 106 3.35 -15.31 8.62
CA SER A 106 2.49 -16.39 9.07
C SER A 106 1.11 -16.33 8.46
N HIS A 107 0.83 -15.36 7.65
CA HIS A 107 -0.51 -15.21 7.03
C HIS A 107 -0.52 -15.65 5.58
#